data_e5663cbeccab2bb2820d431a6e4b35f2
#
_entry.id   e5663cbeccab2bb2820d431a6e4b35f2
#
_cell.length_a   1.000
_cell.length_b   1.000
_cell.length_c   1.000
_cell.angle_alpha   90.00
_cell.angle_beta   90.00
_cell.angle_gamma   90.00
#
_symmetry.space_group_name_H-M   'P 1'
#
loop_
_entity.id
_entity.type
_entity.pdbx_description
1 polymer ?
#
loop_
_entity_poly.entity_id
_entity_poly.type
_entity_poly.pdbx_seq_one_letter_code
_entity_poly.pdbx_strand_id
1 'polypeptide(L)'
;MDNYREKLKMQNWIFAAGSVILAVFSVLGFAAEAGLVPLTPIAGDSHWQSQWRGFISGASFGILAFLLFGFIRNIFALRDEKKLKKLYIKEHDERQIQIWTSARAAATQAFLLLGLVAVIIAGYFNATVSMTILICVLINSSLGLWFKIYYNKKF
;
A
#
# COMPACT_ATOMS: atom_id res chain seq x y z
N MET A 1 12.81 4.44 -25.08
CA MET A 1 12.64 3.08 -24.50
C MET A 1 13.62 2.84 -23.34
N ASP A 2 14.84 3.34 -23.41
CA ASP A 2 15.86 3.12 -22.38
C ASP A 2 15.46 3.72 -21.02
N ASN A 3 14.96 4.95 -20.99
CA ASN A 3 14.45 5.57 -19.77
C ASN A 3 13.30 4.77 -19.11
N TYR A 4 12.45 4.13 -19.92
CA TYR A 4 11.37 3.29 -19.39
C TYR A 4 11.90 1.98 -18.83
N ARG A 5 12.92 1.40 -19.47
CA ARG A 5 13.61 0.19 -18.99
C ARG A 5 14.31 0.45 -17.65
N GLU A 6 14.95 1.60 -17.48
CA GLU A 6 15.55 2.02 -16.21
C GLU A 6 14.50 2.22 -15.10
N LYS A 7 13.38 2.88 -15.42
CA LYS A 7 12.26 3.05 -14.50
C LYS A 7 11.72 1.70 -14.01
N LEU A 8 11.55 0.73 -14.90
CA LEU A 8 11.12 -0.63 -14.54
C LEU A 8 12.14 -1.37 -13.67
N LYS A 9 13.44 -1.20 -13.94
CA LYS A 9 14.50 -1.75 -13.07
C LYS A 9 14.44 -1.15 -11.67
N MET A 10 14.28 0.16 -11.56
CA MET A 10 14.15 0.83 -10.27
C MET A 10 12.90 0.36 -9.52
N GLN A 11 11.75 0.21 -10.19
CA GLN A 11 10.54 -0.36 -9.59
C GLN A 11 10.77 -1.79 -9.09
N ASN A 12 11.51 -2.61 -9.83
CA ASN A 12 11.85 -3.96 -9.40
C ASN A 12 12.73 -3.97 -8.14
N TRP A 13 13.65 -3.03 -8.01
CA TRP A 13 14.42 -2.87 -6.78
C TRP A 13 13.52 -2.53 -5.58
N ILE A 14 12.55 -1.64 -5.77
CA ILE A 14 11.58 -1.28 -4.72
C ILE A 14 10.71 -2.50 -4.36
N PHE A 15 10.23 -3.25 -5.36
CA PHE A 15 9.44 -4.46 -5.12
C PHE A 15 10.25 -5.55 -4.42
N ALA A 16 11.51 -5.75 -4.80
CA ALA A 16 12.41 -6.70 -4.15
C ALA A 16 12.67 -6.31 -2.68
N ALA A 17 13.04 -5.06 -2.43
CA ALA A 17 13.28 -4.56 -1.07
C ALA A 17 12.01 -4.66 -0.20
N GLY A 18 10.86 -4.24 -0.72
CA GLY A 18 9.57 -4.36 -0.03
C GLY A 18 9.19 -5.80 0.26
N SER A 19 9.45 -6.73 -0.69
CA SER A 19 9.19 -8.16 -0.50
C SER A 19 10.06 -8.77 0.59
N VAL A 20 11.35 -8.40 0.64
CA VAL A 20 12.26 -8.88 1.70
C VAL A 20 11.80 -8.39 3.08
N ILE A 21 11.47 -7.10 3.19
CA ILE A 21 10.98 -6.52 4.46
C ILE A 21 9.71 -7.23 4.91
N LEU A 22 8.73 -7.39 4.02
CA LEU A 22 7.47 -8.06 4.36
C LEU A 22 7.64 -9.55 4.65
N ALA A 23 8.56 -10.24 3.97
CA ALA A 23 8.88 -11.63 4.28
C ALA A 23 9.45 -11.76 5.71
N VAL A 24 10.34 -10.87 6.11
CA VAL A 24 10.87 -10.83 7.49
C VAL A 24 9.75 -10.60 8.50
N PHE A 25 8.87 -9.62 8.28
CA PHE A 25 7.73 -9.37 9.16
C PHE A 25 6.75 -10.55 9.21
N SER A 26 6.50 -11.21 8.09
CA SER A 26 5.65 -12.40 8.05
C SER A 26 6.25 -13.56 8.85
N VAL A 27 7.56 -13.81 8.69
CA VAL A 27 8.26 -14.86 9.45
C VAL A 27 8.25 -14.54 10.95
N LEU A 28 8.50 -13.29 11.33
CA LEU A 28 8.42 -12.86 12.74
C LEU A 28 7.01 -13.00 13.30
N GLY A 29 5.99 -12.69 12.52
CA GLY A 29 4.59 -12.89 12.91
C GLY A 29 4.26 -14.36 13.18
N PHE A 30 4.64 -15.26 12.28
CA PHE A 30 4.47 -16.70 12.47
C PHE A 30 5.28 -17.25 13.65
N ALA A 31 6.53 -16.79 13.81
CA ALA A 31 7.37 -17.18 14.94
C ALA A 31 6.77 -16.72 16.29
N ALA A 32 6.12 -15.57 16.32
CA ALA A 32 5.41 -15.08 17.50
C ALA A 32 4.14 -15.91 17.80
N GLU A 33 3.40 -16.32 16.77
CA GLU A 33 2.26 -17.22 16.92
C GLU A 33 2.68 -18.61 17.45
N ALA A 34 3.83 -19.09 16.99
CA ALA A 34 4.44 -20.33 17.46
C ALA A 34 5.07 -20.22 18.86
N GLY A 35 5.03 -19.03 19.49
CA GLY A 35 5.63 -18.80 20.82
C GLY A 35 7.15 -18.76 20.85
N LEU A 36 7.80 -18.69 19.68
CA LEU A 36 9.27 -18.67 19.56
C LEU A 36 9.85 -17.28 19.84
N VAL A 37 9.07 -16.23 19.68
CA VAL A 37 9.45 -14.85 19.92
C VAL A 37 8.48 -14.20 20.89
N PRO A 38 8.93 -13.67 22.04
CA PRO A 38 8.08 -12.97 22.99
C PRO A 38 7.74 -11.59 22.46
N LEU A 39 6.70 -11.46 21.63
CA LEU A 39 6.15 -10.17 21.29
C LEU A 39 5.19 -9.70 22.38
N THR A 40 5.27 -8.41 22.71
CA THR A 40 4.35 -7.78 23.66
C THR A 40 2.89 -8.04 23.24
N PRO A 41 2.02 -8.45 24.15
CA PRO A 41 0.64 -8.73 23.82
C PRO A 41 -0.06 -7.47 23.30
N ILE A 42 -0.82 -7.63 22.22
CA ILE A 42 -1.73 -6.59 21.73
C ILE A 42 -2.80 -6.41 22.82
N ALA A 43 -3.17 -5.16 23.13
CA ALA A 43 -4.21 -4.89 24.12
C ALA A 43 -5.53 -5.57 23.73
N GLY A 44 -6.15 -6.23 24.71
CA GLY A 44 -7.39 -7.00 24.55
C GLY A 44 -7.33 -8.38 25.20
N ASP A 45 -8.42 -9.15 25.13
CA ASP A 45 -8.46 -10.52 25.59
C ASP A 45 -7.69 -11.48 24.65
N SER A 46 -7.41 -12.70 25.11
CA SER A 46 -6.61 -13.68 24.38
C SER A 46 -7.21 -14.07 23.03
N HIS A 47 -8.54 -14.12 22.93
CA HIS A 47 -9.25 -14.47 21.71
C HIS A 47 -9.11 -13.36 20.64
N TRP A 48 -9.29 -12.10 21.03
CA TRP A 48 -9.12 -10.95 20.16
C TRP A 48 -7.68 -10.79 19.67
N GLN A 49 -6.71 -11.02 20.55
CA GLN A 49 -5.29 -10.99 20.21
C GLN A 49 -4.92 -12.02 19.14
N SER A 50 -5.42 -13.25 19.27
CA SER A 50 -5.17 -14.32 18.29
C SER A 50 -5.77 -13.99 16.93
N GLN A 51 -7.02 -13.54 16.88
CA GLN A 51 -7.66 -13.13 15.61
C GLN A 51 -6.92 -11.98 14.92
N TRP A 52 -6.49 -10.99 15.71
CA TRP A 52 -5.79 -9.83 15.16
C TRP A 52 -4.40 -10.17 14.62
N ARG A 53 -3.67 -11.05 15.27
CA ARG A 53 -2.39 -11.58 14.77
C ARG A 53 -2.58 -12.34 13.47
N GLY A 54 -3.56 -13.23 13.40
CA GLY A 54 -3.89 -13.95 12.17
C GLY A 54 -4.23 -13.00 11.01
N PHE A 55 -5.01 -11.94 11.28
CA PHE A 55 -5.31 -10.92 10.28
C PHE A 55 -4.04 -10.20 9.77
N ILE A 56 -3.16 -9.76 10.68
CA ILE A 56 -1.91 -9.06 10.31
C ILE A 56 -0.99 -9.99 9.49
N SER A 57 -0.84 -11.25 9.92
CA SER A 57 -0.04 -12.24 9.20
C SER A 57 -0.60 -12.50 7.80
N GLY A 58 -1.91 -12.69 7.68
CA GLY A 58 -2.59 -12.89 6.40
C GLY A 58 -2.48 -11.67 5.48
N ALA A 59 -2.66 -10.46 6.01
CA ALA A 59 -2.52 -9.22 5.25
C ALA A 59 -1.08 -9.03 4.75
N SER A 60 -0.09 -9.29 5.58
CA SER A 60 1.34 -9.23 5.22
C SER A 60 1.66 -10.20 4.09
N PHE A 61 1.14 -11.43 4.15
CA PHE A 61 1.30 -12.42 3.09
C PHE A 61 0.61 -12.01 1.79
N GLY A 62 -0.59 -11.43 1.87
CA GLY A 62 -1.32 -10.91 0.71
C GLY A 62 -0.57 -9.77 0.01
N ILE A 63 -0.02 -8.83 0.76
CA ILE A 63 0.80 -7.74 0.21
C ILE A 63 2.08 -8.30 -0.41
N LEU A 64 2.74 -9.26 0.24
CA LEU A 64 3.93 -9.93 -0.28
C LEU A 64 3.64 -10.59 -1.64
N ALA A 65 2.55 -11.34 -1.75
CA ALA A 65 2.14 -11.97 -3.01
C ALA A 65 1.90 -10.94 -4.12
N PHE A 66 1.28 -9.80 -3.80
CA PHE A 66 1.07 -8.71 -4.74
C PHE A 66 2.38 -8.09 -5.24
N LEU A 67 3.34 -7.85 -4.34
CA LEU A 67 4.66 -7.32 -4.71
C LEU A 67 5.45 -8.30 -5.58
N LEU A 68 5.42 -9.59 -5.24
CA LEU A 68 6.05 -10.64 -6.04
C LEU A 68 5.43 -10.74 -7.43
N PHE A 69 4.11 -10.64 -7.54
CA PHE A 69 3.44 -10.61 -8.84
C PHE A 69 3.90 -9.42 -9.70
N GLY A 70 3.97 -8.23 -9.12
CA GLY A 70 4.49 -7.03 -9.79
C GLY A 70 5.95 -7.20 -10.23
N PHE A 71 6.79 -7.74 -9.37
CA PHE A 71 8.19 -8.03 -9.63
C PHE A 71 8.37 -9.00 -10.81
N ILE A 72 7.67 -10.13 -10.78
CA ILE A 72 7.71 -11.16 -11.82
C ILE A 72 7.22 -10.58 -13.15
N ARG A 73 6.10 -9.86 -13.16
CA ARG A 73 5.56 -9.20 -14.35
C ARG A 73 6.60 -8.30 -15.01
N ASN A 74 7.29 -7.48 -14.21
CA ASN A 74 8.29 -6.55 -14.71
C ASN A 74 9.53 -7.27 -15.25
N ILE A 75 9.97 -8.36 -14.61
CA ILE A 75 11.07 -9.19 -15.14
C ILE A 75 10.71 -9.77 -16.50
N PHE A 76 9.50 -10.32 -16.64
CA PHE A 76 9.07 -10.84 -17.95
C PHE A 76 8.97 -9.76 -19.03
N ALA A 77 8.55 -8.55 -18.66
CA ALA A 77 8.53 -7.41 -19.57
C ALA A 77 9.94 -6.96 -19.97
N LEU A 78 10.91 -6.99 -19.06
CA LEU A 78 12.29 -6.61 -19.33
C LEU A 78 13.04 -7.61 -20.22
N ARG A 79 12.63 -8.89 -20.21
CA ARG A 79 13.26 -9.96 -21.05
C ARG A 79 12.78 -9.98 -22.49
N ASP A 80 11.60 -9.42 -22.79
CA ASP A 80 10.99 -9.47 -24.11
C ASP A 80 10.62 -8.07 -24.59
N GLU A 81 11.26 -7.58 -25.62
CA GLU A 81 11.01 -6.24 -26.17
C GLU A 81 9.57 -6.03 -26.64
N LYS A 82 8.91 -7.06 -27.15
CA LYS A 82 7.50 -6.98 -27.56
C LYS A 82 6.59 -6.77 -26.35
N LYS A 83 6.88 -7.47 -25.24
CA LYS A 83 6.14 -7.30 -23.97
C LYS A 83 6.44 -5.95 -23.34
N LEU A 84 7.69 -5.50 -23.38
CA LEU A 84 8.09 -4.18 -22.90
C LEU A 84 7.35 -3.07 -23.64
N LYS A 85 7.30 -3.15 -24.98
CA LYS A 85 6.58 -2.18 -25.83
C LYS A 85 5.08 -2.19 -25.55
N LYS A 86 4.48 -3.37 -25.40
CA LYS A 86 3.06 -3.50 -25.04
C LYS A 86 2.73 -2.91 -23.68
N LEU A 87 3.61 -3.13 -22.69
CA LEU A 87 3.47 -2.57 -21.35
C LEU A 87 3.61 -1.05 -21.38
N TYR A 88 4.60 -0.53 -22.12
CA TYR A 88 4.81 0.89 -22.32
C TYR A 88 3.58 1.59 -22.92
N ILE A 89 3.03 1.04 -24.02
CA ILE A 89 1.83 1.59 -24.66
C ILE A 89 0.67 1.62 -23.68
N LYS A 90 0.46 0.53 -22.94
CA LYS A 90 -0.63 0.44 -21.95
C LYS A 90 -0.48 1.45 -20.80
N GLU A 91 0.74 1.71 -20.34
CA GLU A 91 0.99 2.66 -19.26
C GLU A 91 0.99 4.13 -19.71
N HIS A 92 1.20 4.40 -21.02
CA HIS A 92 1.21 5.75 -21.60
C HIS A 92 -0.01 6.07 -22.47
N ASP A 93 -1.03 5.23 -22.42
CA ASP A 93 -2.31 5.54 -23.05
C ASP A 93 -3.00 6.68 -22.28
N GLU A 94 -3.12 7.83 -22.93
CA GLU A 94 -3.66 9.07 -22.36
C GLU A 94 -5.06 8.85 -21.79
N ARG A 95 -5.89 8.07 -22.47
CA ARG A 95 -7.24 7.73 -21.99
C ARG A 95 -7.17 6.94 -20.67
N GLN A 96 -6.27 5.95 -20.58
CA GLN A 96 -6.09 5.17 -19.37
C GLN A 96 -5.54 6.03 -18.22
N ILE A 97 -4.58 6.91 -18.51
CA ILE A 97 -4.03 7.85 -17.53
C ILE A 97 -5.14 8.76 -17.00
N GLN A 98 -5.98 9.30 -17.87
CA GLN A 98 -7.08 10.19 -17.48
C GLN A 98 -8.12 9.45 -16.61
N ILE A 99 -8.50 8.23 -16.99
CA ILE A 99 -9.42 7.39 -16.19
C ILE A 99 -8.83 7.14 -14.79
N TRP A 100 -7.56 6.72 -14.71
CA TRP A 100 -6.92 6.42 -13.44
C TRP A 100 -6.73 7.65 -12.56
N THR A 101 -6.37 8.80 -13.13
CA THR A 101 -6.25 10.05 -12.35
C THR A 101 -7.59 10.53 -11.83
N SER A 102 -8.63 10.50 -12.65
CA SER A 102 -9.99 10.86 -12.23
C SER A 102 -10.53 9.91 -11.17
N ALA A 103 -10.35 8.60 -11.35
CA ALA A 103 -10.77 7.60 -10.37
C ALA A 103 -10.04 7.77 -9.01
N ARG A 104 -8.74 8.04 -9.04
CA ARG A 104 -7.98 8.30 -7.81
C ARG A 104 -8.42 9.58 -7.12
N ALA A 105 -8.67 10.65 -7.87
CA ALA A 105 -9.18 11.90 -7.31
C ALA A 105 -10.54 11.69 -6.64
N ALA A 106 -11.47 11.01 -7.31
CA ALA A 106 -12.79 10.69 -6.74
C ALA A 106 -12.68 9.79 -5.50
N ALA A 107 -11.84 8.76 -5.55
CA ALA A 107 -11.60 7.86 -4.42
C ALA A 107 -11.02 8.61 -3.21
N THR A 108 -10.07 9.51 -3.42
CA THR A 108 -9.48 10.33 -2.35
C THR A 108 -10.54 11.25 -1.72
N GLN A 109 -11.38 11.90 -2.51
CA GLN A 109 -12.48 12.73 -1.99
C GLN A 109 -13.49 11.91 -1.19
N ALA A 110 -13.90 10.76 -1.72
CA ALA A 110 -14.80 9.84 -1.00
C ALA A 110 -14.17 9.35 0.31
N PHE A 111 -12.89 8.99 0.31
CA PHE A 111 -12.16 8.59 1.51
C PHE A 111 -12.14 9.68 2.58
N LEU A 112 -11.92 10.94 2.21
CA LEU A 112 -11.92 12.07 3.14
C LEU A 112 -13.30 12.27 3.76
N LEU A 113 -14.36 12.27 2.94
CA LEU A 113 -15.73 12.43 3.44
C LEU A 113 -16.16 11.28 4.35
N LEU A 114 -15.98 10.03 3.90
CA LEU A 114 -16.31 8.85 4.69
C LEU A 114 -15.45 8.73 5.94
N GLY A 115 -14.17 9.10 5.85
CA GLY A 115 -13.26 9.13 6.97
C GLY A 115 -13.70 10.11 8.06
N LEU A 116 -14.11 11.33 7.70
CA LEU A 116 -14.65 12.31 8.66
C LEU A 116 -15.95 11.81 9.32
N VAL A 117 -16.85 11.21 8.56
CA VAL A 117 -18.05 10.58 9.12
C VAL A 117 -17.68 9.46 10.10
N ALA A 118 -16.72 8.61 9.73
CA ALA A 118 -16.24 7.53 10.59
C ALA A 118 -15.60 8.04 11.89
N VAL A 119 -14.86 9.17 11.85
CA VAL A 119 -14.32 9.84 13.06
C VAL A 119 -15.43 10.21 14.02
N ILE A 120 -16.51 10.81 13.51
CA ILE A 120 -17.65 11.25 14.35
C ILE A 120 -18.33 10.01 14.96
N ILE A 121 -18.66 9.02 14.15
CA ILE A 121 -19.33 7.80 14.62
C ILE A 121 -18.45 7.08 15.65
N ALA A 122 -17.18 6.85 15.35
CA ALA A 122 -16.25 6.18 16.26
C ALA A 122 -16.07 6.94 17.57
N GLY A 123 -16.13 8.28 17.55
CA GLY A 123 -16.02 9.13 18.74
C GLY A 123 -17.09 8.86 19.79
N TYR A 124 -18.28 8.43 19.39
CA TYR A 124 -19.34 8.04 20.33
C TYR A 124 -19.08 6.70 21.02
N PHE A 125 -18.27 5.83 20.42
CA PHE A 125 -18.03 4.46 20.94
C PHE A 125 -16.64 4.32 21.57
N ASN A 126 -15.61 4.88 20.95
CA ASN A 126 -14.24 4.74 21.40
C ASN A 126 -13.35 5.88 20.92
N ALA A 127 -12.92 6.72 21.88
CA ALA A 127 -12.07 7.88 21.60
C ALA A 127 -10.73 7.51 20.92
N THR A 128 -10.09 6.39 21.31
CA THR A 128 -8.82 5.93 20.74
C THR A 128 -8.98 5.60 19.26
N VAL A 129 -10.04 4.87 18.90
CA VAL A 129 -10.34 4.53 17.50
C VAL A 129 -10.62 5.79 16.69
N SER A 130 -11.41 6.71 17.22
CA SER A 130 -11.71 7.99 16.58
C SER A 130 -10.45 8.80 16.29
N MET A 131 -9.56 8.93 17.29
CA MET A 131 -8.28 9.64 17.13
C MET A 131 -7.38 8.99 16.10
N THR A 132 -7.33 7.65 16.04
CA THR A 132 -6.53 6.92 15.05
C THR A 132 -7.02 7.21 13.63
N ILE A 133 -8.34 7.16 13.41
CA ILE A 133 -8.93 7.47 12.09
C ILE A 133 -8.66 8.93 11.73
N LEU A 134 -8.82 9.86 12.67
CA LEU A 134 -8.54 11.28 12.45
C LEU A 134 -7.09 11.51 12.01
N ILE A 135 -6.13 10.90 12.69
CA ILE A 135 -4.71 10.98 12.29
C ILE A 135 -4.50 10.46 10.89
N CYS A 136 -5.09 9.33 10.50
CA CYS A 136 -5.00 8.78 9.14
C CYS A 136 -5.56 9.75 8.09
N VAL A 137 -6.70 10.36 8.36
CA VAL A 137 -7.32 11.37 7.47
C VAL A 137 -6.44 12.60 7.33
N LEU A 138 -5.85 13.09 8.43
CA LEU A 138 -4.95 14.25 8.41
C LEU A 138 -3.65 13.95 7.63
N ILE A 139 -3.05 12.78 7.83
CA ILE A 139 -1.86 12.37 7.08
C ILE A 139 -2.17 12.31 5.58
N ASN A 140 -3.28 11.69 5.19
CA ASN A 140 -3.68 11.62 3.78
C ASN A 140 -3.88 13.02 3.17
N SER A 141 -4.55 13.92 3.87
CA SER A 141 -4.78 15.31 3.43
C SER A 141 -3.46 16.07 3.28
N SER A 142 -2.57 15.94 4.26
CA SER A 142 -1.25 16.60 4.25
C SER A 142 -0.38 16.12 3.09
N LEU A 143 -0.36 14.81 2.82
CA LEU A 143 0.34 14.23 1.67
C LEU A 143 -0.23 14.75 0.36
N GLY A 144 -1.55 14.85 0.23
CA GLY A 144 -2.20 15.41 -0.96
C GLY A 144 -1.79 16.84 -1.24
N LEU A 145 -1.74 17.70 -0.20
CA LEU A 145 -1.27 19.08 -0.30
C LEU A 145 0.21 19.15 -0.66
N TRP A 146 1.04 18.33 -0.03
CA TRP A 146 2.47 18.26 -0.31
C TRP A 146 2.75 17.91 -1.77
N PHE A 147 2.13 16.85 -2.28
CA PHE A 147 2.29 16.44 -3.66
C PHE A 147 1.74 17.49 -4.64
N LYS A 148 0.63 18.16 -4.32
CA LYS A 148 0.10 19.27 -5.12
C LYS A 148 1.13 20.41 -5.25
N ILE A 149 1.76 20.82 -4.16
CA ILE A 149 2.80 21.86 -4.16
C ILE A 149 4.02 21.40 -4.95
N TYR A 150 4.45 20.15 -4.75
CA TYR A 150 5.60 19.58 -5.47
C TYR A 150 5.37 19.57 -6.98
N TYR A 151 4.24 19.08 -7.44
CA TYR A 151 3.93 19.01 -8.87
C TYR A 151 3.68 20.39 -9.49
N ASN A 152 3.11 21.32 -8.74
CA ASN A 152 2.89 22.69 -9.21
C ASN A 152 4.21 23.48 -9.44
N LYS A 153 5.31 23.06 -8.78
CA LYS A 153 6.65 23.62 -9.02
C LYS A 153 7.39 22.93 -10.15
N LYS A 154 6.96 21.73 -10.53
CA LYS A 154 7.64 20.91 -11.54
C LYS A 154 7.08 21.11 -12.94
N PHE A 155 5.82 21.49 -13.06
CA PHE A 155 5.10 21.78 -14.30
C PHE A 155 4.67 23.24 -14.35
#